data_5e44646135aab1249c50ac4462b03f78
#
_entry.id   5e44646135aab1249c50ac4462b03f78
#
_cell.length_a   1.000
_cell.length_b   1.000
_cell.length_c   1.000
_cell.angle_alpha   90.00
_cell.angle_beta   90.00
_cell.angle_gamma   90.00
#
_symmetry.space_group_name_H-M   'P 1'
#
loop_
_entity.id
_entity.type
_entity.pdbx_description
1 polymer ?
#
loop_
_entity_poly.entity_id
_entity_poly.type
_entity_poly.pdbx_seq_one_letter_code
_entity_poly.pdbx_strand_id
1 'polypeptide(L)'
;LIILISNMFQNNIKIVFRKEWYHSMNQTTSASVNSNRPLTTSRLVRIALVTAVTCILAPMSIPIPLSPVPITLTNLVLLTGLYVLDWKDSLISYVIYLLIGLAGLPVFSGFSGGPGKIAGPTGGYLAGFLIMLLIAGLIVHASHGKRIPSIFGMILGSAATYLFGTLWLAFQMDLGFMAALSIGVLPYLAGDLIKILIAAGIGPVIGGRIKSIEPTR
;
A
#
# COMPACT_ATOMS: atom_id res chain seq x y z
N LEU A 1 35.91 4.02 -54.64
CA LEU A 1 35.76 4.70 -53.33
C LEU A 1 34.29 4.71 -52.88
N ILE A 2 33.33 5.09 -53.73
CA ILE A 2 31.89 5.19 -53.44
C ILE A 2 31.31 3.80 -53.05
N ILE A 3 31.71 2.72 -53.73
CA ILE A 3 31.23 1.35 -53.42
C ILE A 3 31.76 0.85 -52.07
N LEU A 4 32.98 1.21 -51.69
CA LEU A 4 33.55 0.86 -50.39
C LEU A 4 32.87 1.58 -49.24
N ILE A 5 32.53 2.86 -49.42
CA ILE A 5 31.79 3.66 -48.42
C ILE A 5 30.35 3.15 -48.28
N SER A 6 29.69 2.77 -49.38
CA SER A 6 28.35 2.19 -49.37
C SER A 6 28.31 0.85 -48.61
N ASN A 7 29.30 -0.03 -48.83
CA ASN A 7 29.39 -1.31 -48.13
C ASN A 7 29.73 -1.18 -46.65
N MET A 8 30.57 -0.23 -46.27
CA MET A 8 30.82 0.08 -44.85
C MET A 8 29.58 0.63 -44.15
N PHE A 9 28.80 1.47 -44.82
CA PHE A 9 27.56 2.05 -44.27
C PHE A 9 26.49 0.97 -44.09
N GLN A 10 26.32 0.08 -45.08
CA GLN A 10 25.38 -1.05 -45.02
C GLN A 10 25.74 -2.06 -43.92
N ASN A 11 27.03 -2.35 -43.71
CA ASN A 11 27.48 -3.27 -42.66
C ASN A 11 27.30 -2.65 -41.23
N ASN A 12 27.59 -1.37 -41.06
CA ASN A 12 27.39 -0.70 -39.79
C ASN A 12 25.90 -0.61 -39.42
N ILE A 13 25.02 -0.30 -40.38
CA ILE A 13 23.56 -0.28 -40.18
C ILE A 13 23.06 -1.68 -39.77
N LYS A 14 23.49 -2.75 -40.43
CA LYS A 14 23.12 -4.12 -40.08
C LYS A 14 23.58 -4.53 -38.67
N ILE A 15 24.76 -4.08 -38.25
CA ILE A 15 25.28 -4.36 -36.89
C ILE A 15 24.49 -3.60 -35.82
N VAL A 16 24.17 -2.35 -36.07
CA VAL A 16 23.38 -1.50 -35.15
C VAL A 16 21.95 -2.05 -35.02
N PHE A 17 21.28 -2.34 -36.15
CA PHE A 17 19.93 -2.93 -36.14
C PHE A 17 19.90 -4.31 -35.47
N ARG A 18 20.91 -5.14 -35.66
CA ARG A 18 21.01 -6.44 -35.00
C ARG A 18 21.21 -6.31 -33.49
N LYS A 19 22.01 -5.34 -33.02
CA LYS A 19 22.22 -5.08 -31.60
C LYS A 19 20.94 -4.53 -30.93
N GLU A 20 20.29 -3.57 -31.57
CA GLU A 20 19.02 -3.00 -31.10
C GLU A 20 17.93 -4.08 -31.05
N TRP A 21 17.85 -4.93 -32.07
CA TRP A 21 16.86 -6.01 -32.14
C TRP A 21 17.09 -7.09 -31.06
N TYR A 22 18.35 -7.48 -30.85
CA TYR A 22 18.72 -8.41 -29.76
C TYR A 22 18.45 -7.82 -28.38
N HIS A 23 18.69 -6.53 -28.19
CA HIS A 23 18.39 -5.84 -26.92
C HIS A 23 16.89 -5.73 -26.68
N SER A 24 16.11 -5.42 -27.71
CA SER A 24 14.66 -5.35 -27.65
C SER A 24 14.03 -6.73 -27.38
N MET A 25 14.49 -7.79 -28.05
CA MET A 25 14.01 -9.16 -27.81
C MET A 25 14.34 -9.66 -26.41
N ASN A 26 15.54 -9.42 -25.91
CA ASN A 26 15.89 -9.80 -24.53
C ASN A 26 15.12 -9.00 -23.48
N GLN A 27 14.81 -7.74 -23.73
CA GLN A 27 13.97 -6.96 -22.83
C GLN A 27 12.51 -7.44 -22.86
N THR A 28 11.98 -7.82 -24.01
CA THR A 28 10.61 -8.33 -24.13
C THR A 28 10.47 -9.71 -23.47
N THR A 29 11.50 -10.56 -23.60
CA THR A 29 11.52 -11.89 -22.93
C THR A 29 11.69 -11.75 -21.42
N SER A 30 12.44 -10.75 -20.95
CA SER A 30 12.57 -10.46 -19.51
C SER A 30 11.34 -9.79 -18.91
N ALA A 31 10.55 -9.07 -19.70
CA ALA A 31 9.33 -8.39 -19.25
C ALA A 31 8.12 -9.33 -19.14
N SER A 32 8.10 -10.46 -19.86
CA SER A 32 6.99 -11.42 -19.84
C SER A 32 7.10 -12.52 -18.77
N VAL A 33 8.21 -12.60 -18.05
CA VAL A 33 8.42 -13.60 -17.00
C VAL A 33 8.64 -12.90 -15.66
N ASN A 34 7.61 -12.49 -14.99
CA ASN A 34 7.54 -12.57 -13.53
C ASN A 34 6.28 -11.97 -12.87
N SER A 35 5.11 -12.48 -13.15
CA SER A 35 3.99 -12.23 -12.24
C SER A 35 3.93 -13.25 -11.07
N ASN A 36 4.76 -14.31 -11.10
CA ASN A 36 4.86 -15.33 -10.05
C ASN A 36 6.25 -15.32 -9.41
N ARG A 37 6.56 -14.33 -8.57
CA ARG A 37 7.66 -14.50 -7.62
C ARG A 37 7.28 -15.66 -6.69
N PRO A 38 8.10 -16.74 -6.58
CA PRO A 38 7.80 -17.83 -5.68
C PRO A 38 7.63 -17.29 -4.24
N LEU A 39 6.72 -17.90 -3.48
CA LEU A 39 6.52 -17.58 -2.07
C LEU A 39 7.79 -18.02 -1.30
N THR A 40 8.76 -17.14 -1.20
CA THR A 40 9.96 -17.40 -0.38
C THR A 40 9.60 -17.29 1.09
N THR A 41 10.23 -18.09 1.94
CA THR A 41 10.03 -18.03 3.40
C THR A 41 10.19 -16.62 3.95
N SER A 42 11.19 -15.86 3.48
CA SER A 42 11.41 -14.46 3.85
C SER A 42 10.20 -13.56 3.53
N ARG A 43 9.58 -13.75 2.36
CA ARG A 43 8.38 -13.02 1.96
C ARG A 43 7.19 -13.33 2.87
N LEU A 44 6.97 -14.61 3.18
CA LEU A 44 5.89 -15.05 4.09
C LEU A 44 6.09 -14.49 5.50
N VAL A 45 7.33 -14.53 6.01
CA VAL A 45 7.67 -13.99 7.35
C VAL A 45 7.39 -12.48 7.41
N ARG A 46 7.74 -11.71 6.37
CA ARG A 46 7.45 -10.27 6.33
C ARG A 46 5.94 -9.98 6.32
N ILE A 47 5.17 -10.71 5.50
CA ILE A 47 3.70 -10.57 5.48
C ILE A 47 3.13 -10.88 6.86
N ALA A 48 3.53 -12.00 7.47
CA ALA A 48 3.07 -12.41 8.79
C ALA A 48 3.43 -11.38 9.88
N LEU A 49 4.65 -10.82 9.83
CA LEU A 49 5.10 -9.81 10.77
C LEU A 49 4.25 -8.53 10.70
N VAL A 50 4.04 -7.99 9.48
CA VAL A 50 3.22 -6.78 9.30
C VAL A 50 1.78 -7.05 9.71
N THR A 51 1.22 -8.22 9.37
CA THR A 51 -0.12 -8.63 9.81
C THR A 51 -0.21 -8.69 11.34
N ALA A 52 0.77 -9.32 12.00
CA ALA A 52 0.80 -9.44 13.46
C ALA A 52 0.88 -8.06 14.13
N VAL A 53 1.76 -7.17 13.65
CA VAL A 53 1.85 -5.79 14.16
C VAL A 53 0.53 -5.05 13.96
N THR A 54 -0.15 -5.24 12.82
CA THR A 54 -1.47 -4.66 12.59
C THR A 54 -2.50 -5.21 13.58
N CYS A 55 -2.53 -6.53 13.81
CA CYS A 55 -3.44 -7.16 14.78
C CYS A 55 -3.22 -6.68 16.22
N ILE A 56 -1.99 -6.31 16.59
CA ILE A 56 -1.66 -5.82 17.93
C ILE A 56 -2.01 -4.34 18.09
N LEU A 57 -1.72 -3.50 17.10
CA LEU A 57 -1.86 -2.05 17.20
C LEU A 57 -3.23 -1.51 16.77
N ALA A 58 -3.94 -2.20 15.88
CA ALA A 58 -5.25 -1.75 15.40
C ALA A 58 -6.33 -1.74 16.49
N PRO A 59 -6.39 -2.71 17.46
CA PRO A 59 -7.33 -2.65 18.58
C PRO A 59 -7.11 -1.46 19.51
N MET A 60 -5.85 -1.00 19.61
CA MET A 60 -5.49 0.16 20.44
C MET A 60 -6.03 1.42 19.78
N SER A 61 -7.21 1.83 20.21
CA SER A 61 -7.95 2.93 19.63
C SER A 61 -8.45 3.89 20.70
N ILE A 62 -8.47 5.17 20.35
CA ILE A 62 -8.98 6.23 21.22
C ILE A 62 -10.38 6.60 20.70
N PRO A 63 -11.45 6.33 21.47
CA PRO A 63 -12.79 6.74 21.09
C PRO A 63 -12.93 8.26 21.16
N ILE A 64 -13.63 8.82 20.19
CA ILE A 64 -13.98 10.25 20.18
C ILE A 64 -15.48 10.37 20.49
N PRO A 65 -15.90 11.17 21.50
CA PRO A 65 -17.30 11.28 21.87
C PRO A 65 -18.23 11.75 20.74
N LEU A 66 -17.70 12.54 19.80
CA LEU A 66 -18.44 13.14 18.69
C LEU A 66 -18.47 12.27 17.43
N SER A 67 -17.78 11.11 17.41
CA SER A 67 -17.66 10.28 16.22
C SER A 67 -17.75 8.78 16.53
N PRO A 68 -18.48 8.01 15.73
CA PRO A 68 -18.51 6.56 15.85
C PRO A 68 -17.21 5.90 15.36
N VAL A 69 -16.33 6.64 14.70
CA VAL A 69 -15.04 6.19 14.20
C VAL A 69 -13.96 6.52 15.23
N PRO A 70 -13.25 5.56 15.83
CA PRO A 70 -12.17 5.85 16.77
C PRO A 70 -10.88 6.23 16.06
N ILE A 71 -10.00 6.97 16.74
CA ILE A 71 -8.61 7.16 16.28
C ILE A 71 -7.86 5.84 16.47
N THR A 72 -7.25 5.32 15.41
CA THR A 72 -6.49 4.08 15.44
C THR A 72 -5.07 4.26 14.92
N LEU A 73 -4.19 3.32 15.22
CA LEU A 73 -2.85 3.25 14.64
C LEU A 73 -2.80 2.40 13.36
N THR A 74 -3.92 1.85 12.94
CA THR A 74 -4.00 0.94 11.78
C THR A 74 -3.38 1.53 10.53
N ASN A 75 -3.78 2.76 10.16
CA ASN A 75 -3.27 3.44 8.98
C ASN A 75 -1.75 3.72 9.07
N LEU A 76 -1.22 4.05 10.24
CA LEU A 76 0.22 4.22 10.44
C LEU A 76 0.99 2.93 10.14
N VAL A 77 0.52 1.80 10.69
CA VAL A 77 1.15 0.49 10.46
C VAL A 77 1.08 0.11 8.98
N LEU A 78 -0.07 0.28 8.36
CA LEU A 78 -0.27 -0.04 6.95
C LEU A 78 0.62 0.80 6.04
N LEU A 79 0.70 2.12 6.26
CA LEU A 79 1.52 3.04 5.48
C LEU A 79 3.02 2.76 5.68
N THR A 80 3.45 2.45 6.90
CA THR A 80 4.83 2.05 7.18
C THR A 80 5.16 0.69 6.53
N GLY A 81 4.20 -0.23 6.54
CA GLY A 81 4.28 -1.54 5.91
C GLY A 81 4.57 -1.51 4.41
N LEU A 82 4.14 -0.46 3.70
CA LEU A 82 4.42 -0.25 2.26
C LEU A 82 5.91 -0.11 1.92
N TYR A 83 6.76 0.21 2.89
CA TYR A 83 8.22 0.25 2.70
C TYR A 83 8.90 -1.10 2.98
N VAL A 84 8.23 -1.96 3.75
CA VAL A 84 8.69 -3.30 4.13
C VAL A 84 8.23 -4.35 3.12
N LEU A 85 7.01 -4.18 2.63
CA LEU A 85 6.33 -5.08 1.70
C LEU A 85 6.13 -4.39 0.35
N ASP A 86 6.11 -5.18 -0.71
CA ASP A 86 5.59 -4.72 -2.00
C ASP A 86 4.08 -4.45 -1.87
N TRP A 87 3.52 -3.63 -2.77
CA TRP A 87 2.10 -3.26 -2.72
C TRP A 87 1.14 -4.47 -2.72
N LYS A 88 1.47 -5.54 -3.47
CA LYS A 88 0.69 -6.80 -3.48
C LYS A 88 0.73 -7.50 -2.13
N ASP A 89 1.89 -7.58 -1.51
CA ASP A 89 2.08 -8.24 -0.23
C ASP A 89 1.43 -7.46 0.92
N SER A 90 1.41 -6.13 0.81
CA SER A 90 0.69 -5.26 1.74
C SER A 90 -0.83 -5.49 1.66
N LEU A 91 -1.38 -5.66 0.47
CA LEU A 91 -2.79 -6.03 0.29
C LEU A 91 -3.07 -7.42 0.89
N ILE A 92 -2.21 -8.41 0.62
CA ILE A 92 -2.35 -9.77 1.19
C ILE A 92 -2.31 -9.70 2.71
N SER A 93 -1.34 -9.00 3.30
CA SER A 93 -1.23 -8.80 4.76
C SER A 93 -2.50 -8.21 5.35
N TYR A 94 -3.06 -7.19 4.71
CA TYR A 94 -4.27 -6.54 5.17
C TYR A 94 -5.52 -7.42 5.01
N VAL A 95 -5.64 -8.16 3.90
CA VAL A 95 -6.74 -9.13 3.72
C VAL A 95 -6.68 -10.21 4.80
N ILE A 96 -5.49 -10.74 5.14
CA ILE A 96 -5.32 -11.70 6.24
C ILE A 96 -5.79 -11.08 7.56
N TYR A 97 -5.40 -9.85 7.86
CA TYR A 97 -5.88 -9.12 9.04
C TYR A 97 -7.41 -9.01 9.08
N LEU A 98 -8.05 -8.66 7.94
CA LEU A 98 -9.51 -8.60 7.84
C LEU A 98 -10.17 -9.97 8.08
N LEU A 99 -9.60 -11.04 7.52
CA LEU A 99 -10.11 -12.41 7.71
C LEU A 99 -9.98 -12.86 9.16
N ILE A 100 -8.88 -12.55 9.84
CA ILE A 100 -8.69 -12.82 11.28
C ILE A 100 -9.76 -12.11 12.09
N GLY A 101 -10.02 -10.83 11.80
CA GLY A 101 -11.04 -10.05 12.48
C GLY A 101 -12.46 -10.55 12.18
N LEU A 102 -12.75 -10.95 10.91
CA LEU A 102 -14.01 -11.56 10.52
C LEU A 102 -14.29 -12.89 11.24
N ALA A 103 -13.25 -13.68 11.49
CA ALA A 103 -13.35 -14.91 12.25
C ALA A 103 -13.68 -14.69 13.74
N GLY A 104 -13.79 -13.43 14.17
CA GLY A 104 -14.20 -13.07 15.53
C GLY A 104 -13.07 -12.73 16.49
N LEU A 105 -11.79 -12.79 16.05
CA LEU A 105 -10.69 -12.36 16.91
C LEU A 105 -10.77 -10.85 17.16
N PRO A 106 -10.47 -10.36 18.37
CA PRO A 106 -10.62 -8.95 18.77
C PRO A 106 -9.47 -8.06 18.24
N VAL A 107 -9.26 -8.08 16.91
CA VAL A 107 -8.17 -7.36 16.23
C VAL A 107 -8.61 -6.04 15.61
N PHE A 108 -9.91 -5.74 15.60
CA PHE A 108 -10.42 -4.44 15.13
C PHE A 108 -10.42 -3.40 16.26
N SER A 109 -10.60 -2.13 15.88
CA SER A 109 -10.60 -1.01 16.82
C SER A 109 -11.53 -1.24 18.02
N GLY A 110 -11.01 -0.96 19.24
CA GLY A 110 -11.73 -1.18 20.49
C GLY A 110 -11.82 -2.65 20.88
N PHE A 111 -10.85 -3.46 20.52
CA PHE A 111 -10.78 -4.90 20.79
C PHE A 111 -12.04 -5.65 20.33
N SER A 112 -12.60 -5.24 19.21
CA SER A 112 -13.77 -5.85 18.58
C SER A 112 -13.38 -6.80 17.45
N GLY A 113 -14.31 -7.67 17.07
CA GLY A 113 -14.17 -8.64 15.97
C GLY A 113 -15.55 -9.04 15.43
N GLY A 114 -15.54 -9.91 14.44
CA GLY A 114 -16.73 -10.43 13.80
C GLY A 114 -17.29 -9.59 12.68
N PRO A 115 -18.25 -10.15 11.91
CA PRO A 115 -18.85 -9.49 10.74
C PRO A 115 -19.60 -8.20 11.08
N GLY A 116 -20.15 -8.09 12.30
CA GLY A 116 -20.89 -6.89 12.74
C GLY A 116 -20.02 -5.62 12.75
N LYS A 117 -18.70 -5.73 12.95
CA LYS A 117 -17.82 -4.56 12.91
C LYS A 117 -17.60 -4.08 11.47
N ILE A 118 -17.51 -4.99 10.52
CA ILE A 118 -17.37 -4.65 9.10
C ILE A 118 -18.70 -4.13 8.53
N ALA A 119 -19.82 -4.69 8.96
CA ALA A 119 -21.14 -4.21 8.58
C ALA A 119 -21.52 -2.90 9.29
N GLY A 120 -20.82 -2.48 10.34
CA GLY A 120 -21.09 -1.26 11.11
C GLY A 120 -20.54 0.01 10.48
N PRO A 121 -20.68 1.17 11.19
CA PRO A 121 -20.29 2.50 10.68
C PRO A 121 -18.83 2.63 10.24
N THR A 122 -17.94 1.85 10.84
CA THR A 122 -16.49 1.86 10.51
C THR A 122 -16.12 0.95 9.34
N GLY A 123 -17.03 0.13 8.83
CA GLY A 123 -16.75 -0.86 7.78
C GLY A 123 -16.26 -0.25 6.47
N GLY A 124 -16.82 0.89 6.08
CA GLY A 124 -16.39 1.62 4.90
C GLY A 124 -14.94 2.07 4.96
N TYR A 125 -14.44 2.46 6.13
CA TYR A 125 -13.03 2.81 6.34
C TYR A 125 -12.13 1.57 6.27
N LEU A 126 -12.58 0.43 6.81
CA LEU A 126 -11.85 -0.84 6.69
C LEU A 126 -11.74 -1.27 5.21
N ALA A 127 -12.81 -1.17 4.43
CA ALA A 127 -12.75 -1.41 2.99
C ALA A 127 -11.90 -0.35 2.26
N GLY A 128 -11.99 0.90 2.68
CA GLY A 128 -11.21 2.02 2.15
C GLY A 128 -9.70 1.85 2.30
N PHE A 129 -9.23 1.17 3.34
CA PHE A 129 -7.80 0.88 3.50
C PHE A 129 -7.26 -0.05 2.41
N LEU A 130 -8.07 -0.91 1.78
CA LEU A 130 -7.64 -1.65 0.60
C LEU A 130 -7.34 -0.72 -0.57
N ILE A 131 -8.20 0.28 -0.77
CA ILE A 131 -8.01 1.31 -1.81
C ILE A 131 -6.77 2.16 -1.51
N MET A 132 -6.58 2.53 -0.23
CA MET A 132 -5.39 3.26 0.21
C MET A 132 -4.12 2.48 -0.07
N LEU A 133 -4.07 1.20 0.30
CA LEU A 133 -2.90 0.34 0.07
C LEU A 133 -2.62 0.16 -1.42
N LEU A 134 -3.65 0.10 -2.25
CA LEU A 134 -3.49 0.02 -3.70
C LEU A 134 -2.87 1.31 -4.24
N ILE A 135 -3.48 2.47 -3.97
CA ILE A 135 -3.04 3.76 -4.50
C ILE A 135 -1.65 4.14 -3.94
N ALA A 136 -1.53 4.18 -2.61
CA ALA A 136 -0.28 4.54 -1.96
C ALA A 136 0.83 3.52 -2.27
N GLY A 137 0.50 2.23 -2.27
CA GLY A 137 1.44 1.16 -2.55
C GLY A 137 2.01 1.21 -3.96
N LEU A 138 1.17 1.48 -4.98
CA LEU A 138 1.63 1.66 -6.36
C LEU A 138 2.58 2.86 -6.48
N ILE A 139 2.26 4.00 -5.85
CA ILE A 139 3.08 5.21 -5.91
C ILE A 139 4.39 5.02 -5.14
N VAL A 140 4.36 4.44 -3.94
CA VAL A 140 5.56 4.13 -3.14
C VAL A 140 6.48 3.18 -3.91
N HIS A 141 5.91 2.16 -4.55
CA HIS A 141 6.66 1.20 -5.34
C HIS A 141 7.26 1.85 -6.60
N ALA A 142 6.47 2.60 -7.37
CA ALA A 142 6.92 3.30 -8.58
C ALA A 142 8.00 4.35 -8.28
N SER A 143 7.93 5.00 -7.12
CA SER A 143 8.91 5.99 -6.67
C SER A 143 10.15 5.41 -6.01
N HIS A 144 10.28 4.07 -5.95
CA HIS A 144 11.35 3.38 -5.24
C HIS A 144 11.49 3.82 -3.76
N GLY A 145 10.37 4.15 -3.12
CA GLY A 145 10.33 4.59 -1.73
C GLY A 145 10.89 6.00 -1.48
N LYS A 146 11.04 6.85 -2.50
CA LYS A 146 11.43 8.26 -2.34
C LYS A 146 10.39 8.98 -1.48
N ARG A 147 10.84 9.79 -0.51
CA ARG A 147 9.97 10.38 0.52
C ARG A 147 8.85 11.25 -0.04
N ILE A 148 9.17 12.22 -0.90
CA ILE A 148 8.20 13.21 -1.41
C ILE A 148 7.07 12.55 -2.23
N PRO A 149 7.35 11.72 -3.27
CA PRO A 149 6.29 11.03 -3.99
C PRO A 149 5.49 10.06 -3.11
N SER A 150 6.15 9.40 -2.14
CA SER A 150 5.46 8.50 -1.22
C SER A 150 4.46 9.24 -0.33
N ILE A 151 4.83 10.41 0.22
CA ILE A 151 3.91 11.26 0.98
C ILE A 151 2.69 11.61 0.14
N PHE A 152 2.90 12.03 -1.11
CA PHE A 152 1.80 12.35 -2.02
C PHE A 152 0.89 11.13 -2.27
N GLY A 153 1.47 9.96 -2.50
CA GLY A 153 0.73 8.70 -2.65
C GLY A 153 -0.08 8.33 -1.42
N MET A 154 0.48 8.51 -0.23
CA MET A 154 -0.19 8.24 1.04
C MET A 154 -1.35 9.22 1.29
N ILE A 155 -1.17 10.52 0.97
CA ILE A 155 -2.24 11.52 1.06
C ILE A 155 -3.38 11.16 0.12
N LEU A 156 -3.07 10.82 -1.15
CA LEU A 156 -4.07 10.46 -2.14
C LEU A 156 -4.83 9.18 -1.74
N GLY A 157 -4.11 8.17 -1.26
CA GLY A 157 -4.72 6.94 -0.75
C GLY A 157 -5.61 7.17 0.47
N SER A 158 -5.17 8.02 1.41
CA SER A 158 -5.97 8.41 2.57
C SER A 158 -7.23 9.19 2.17
N ALA A 159 -7.13 10.09 1.21
CA ALA A 159 -8.28 10.82 0.67
C ALA A 159 -9.31 9.87 0.05
N ALA A 160 -8.87 8.84 -0.69
CA ALA A 160 -9.76 7.81 -1.21
C ALA A 160 -10.44 7.01 -0.09
N THR A 161 -9.71 6.69 0.99
CA THR A 161 -10.29 6.03 2.18
C THR A 161 -11.34 6.92 2.84
N TYR A 162 -11.07 8.20 2.98
CA TYR A 162 -12.03 9.14 3.55
C TYR A 162 -13.29 9.26 2.72
N LEU A 163 -13.15 9.35 1.40
CA LEU A 163 -14.31 9.41 0.50
C LEU A 163 -15.19 8.16 0.66
N PHE A 164 -14.58 6.97 0.56
CA PHE A 164 -15.31 5.72 0.67
C PHE A 164 -15.90 5.50 2.06
N GLY A 165 -15.12 5.79 3.10
CA GLY A 165 -15.56 5.69 4.50
C GLY A 165 -16.69 6.66 4.84
N THR A 166 -16.63 7.90 4.32
CA THR A 166 -17.70 8.90 4.54
C THR A 166 -18.99 8.52 3.84
N LEU A 167 -18.92 8.04 2.59
CA LEU A 167 -20.10 7.55 1.87
C LEU A 167 -20.77 6.40 2.62
N TRP A 168 -19.98 5.44 3.09
CA TRP A 168 -20.48 4.33 3.90
C TRP A 168 -21.08 4.79 5.22
N LEU A 169 -20.41 5.70 5.92
CA LEU A 169 -20.89 6.26 7.19
C LEU A 169 -22.20 7.02 7.01
N ALA A 170 -22.31 7.84 5.97
CA ALA A 170 -23.53 8.56 5.62
C ALA A 170 -24.69 7.61 5.40
N PHE A 171 -24.48 6.54 4.62
CA PHE A 171 -25.46 5.50 4.37
C PHE A 171 -25.86 4.75 5.65
N GLN A 172 -24.88 4.39 6.49
CA GLN A 172 -25.11 3.56 7.67
C GLN A 172 -25.80 4.30 8.81
N MET A 173 -25.63 5.61 8.90
CA MET A 173 -26.20 6.45 9.96
C MET A 173 -27.35 7.34 9.48
N ASP A 174 -27.76 7.20 8.24
CA ASP A 174 -28.79 8.02 7.58
C ASP A 174 -28.47 9.53 7.69
N LEU A 175 -27.20 9.89 7.46
CA LEU A 175 -26.70 11.26 7.55
C LEU A 175 -26.48 11.86 6.17
N GLY A 176 -26.66 13.17 6.05
CA GLY A 176 -26.17 13.89 4.89
C GLY A 176 -24.64 13.80 4.75
N PHE A 177 -24.11 13.79 3.53
CA PHE A 177 -22.68 13.66 3.25
C PHE A 177 -21.81 14.66 4.05
N MET A 178 -22.22 15.93 4.17
CA MET A 178 -21.49 16.96 4.91
C MET A 178 -21.46 16.67 6.41
N ALA A 179 -22.55 16.17 6.98
CA ALA A 179 -22.59 15.76 8.38
C ALA A 179 -21.67 14.56 8.64
N ALA A 180 -21.70 13.54 7.78
CA ALA A 180 -20.81 12.39 7.86
C ALA A 180 -19.34 12.78 7.69
N LEU A 181 -19.01 13.71 6.77
CA LEU A 181 -17.66 14.23 6.57
C LEU A 181 -17.15 14.95 7.83
N SER A 182 -17.99 15.75 8.47
CA SER A 182 -17.59 16.54 9.65
C SER A 182 -17.26 15.64 10.85
N ILE A 183 -17.94 14.53 11.04
CA ILE A 183 -17.70 13.61 12.15
C ILE A 183 -16.72 12.49 11.80
N GLY A 184 -16.66 12.07 10.53
CA GLY A 184 -15.87 10.92 10.06
C GLY A 184 -14.50 11.27 9.50
N VAL A 185 -14.20 12.55 9.19
CA VAL A 185 -12.95 12.96 8.54
C VAL A 185 -12.27 14.12 9.26
N LEU A 186 -12.98 15.23 9.52
CA LEU A 186 -12.34 16.44 10.04
C LEU A 186 -11.52 16.24 11.32
N PRO A 187 -11.96 15.47 12.32
CA PRO A 187 -11.19 15.25 13.55
C PRO A 187 -9.89 14.47 13.33
N TYR A 188 -9.80 13.73 12.22
CA TYR A 188 -8.68 12.80 11.95
C TYR A 188 -7.60 13.39 11.06
N LEU A 189 -7.91 14.44 10.27
CA LEU A 189 -6.99 15.00 9.26
C LEU A 189 -5.63 15.36 9.83
N ALA A 190 -5.59 16.06 10.95
CA ALA A 190 -4.32 16.48 11.57
C ALA A 190 -3.52 15.27 12.08
N GLY A 191 -4.18 14.33 12.75
CA GLY A 191 -3.56 13.11 13.26
C GLY A 191 -3.03 12.21 12.13
N ASP A 192 -3.81 12.06 11.08
CA ASP A 192 -3.41 11.21 9.95
C ASP A 192 -2.29 11.84 9.11
N LEU A 193 -2.25 13.17 8.99
CA LEU A 193 -1.11 13.85 8.38
C LEU A 193 0.19 13.59 9.18
N ILE A 194 0.13 13.67 10.50
CA ILE A 194 1.28 13.34 11.38
C ILE A 194 1.71 11.88 11.16
N LYS A 195 0.77 10.95 11.09
CA LYS A 195 1.07 9.52 10.83
C LYS A 195 1.71 9.31 9.46
N ILE A 196 1.26 10.00 8.42
CA ILE A 196 1.87 9.97 7.09
C ILE A 196 3.32 10.46 7.17
N LEU A 197 3.59 11.56 7.85
CA LEU A 197 4.95 12.09 8.02
C LEU A 197 5.84 11.12 8.80
N ILE A 198 5.32 10.51 9.87
CA ILE A 198 6.04 9.48 10.64
C ILE A 198 6.34 8.27 9.73
N ALA A 199 5.35 7.77 8.99
CA ALA A 199 5.54 6.64 8.06
C ALA A 199 6.58 6.95 6.99
N ALA A 200 6.56 8.15 6.41
CA ALA A 200 7.53 8.59 5.40
C ALA A 200 8.94 8.84 5.99
N GLY A 201 9.04 9.15 7.28
CA GLY A 201 10.31 9.30 7.99
C GLY A 201 10.97 7.97 8.34
N ILE A 202 10.20 7.09 8.99
CA ILE A 202 10.67 5.82 9.55
C ILE A 202 10.65 4.69 8.53
N GLY A 203 9.65 4.66 7.66
CA GLY A 203 9.42 3.57 6.69
C GLY A 203 10.63 3.25 5.81
N PRO A 204 11.26 4.24 5.13
CA PRO A 204 12.43 3.99 4.30
C PRO A 204 13.62 3.41 5.09
N VAL A 205 13.78 3.81 6.36
CA VAL A 205 14.85 3.32 7.24
C VAL A 205 14.62 1.84 7.57
N ILE A 206 13.40 1.49 7.97
CA ILE A 206 13.03 0.10 8.29
C ILE A 206 13.14 -0.77 7.02
N GLY A 207 12.57 -0.32 5.90
CA GLY A 207 12.62 -1.05 4.64
C GLY A 207 14.04 -1.26 4.12
N GLY A 208 14.91 -0.25 4.26
CA GLY A 208 16.32 -0.34 3.90
C GLY A 208 17.07 -1.37 4.74
N ARG A 209 16.86 -1.40 6.05
CA ARG A 209 17.50 -2.39 6.94
C ARG A 209 17.03 -3.81 6.68
N ILE A 210 15.76 -4.01 6.40
CA ILE A 210 15.23 -5.34 6.09
C ILE A 210 15.82 -5.86 4.77
N LYS A 211 15.92 -5.00 3.75
CA LYS A 211 16.55 -5.36 2.46
C LYS A 211 18.04 -5.66 2.58
N SER A 212 18.77 -5.03 3.51
CA SER A 212 20.20 -5.28 3.73
C SER A 212 20.49 -6.62 4.43
N ILE A 213 19.50 -7.21 5.09
CA ILE A 213 19.62 -8.51 5.76
C ILE A 213 19.32 -9.67 4.78
N GLU A 214 18.65 -9.38 3.65
CA GLU A 214 18.44 -10.40 2.63
C GLU A 214 19.76 -10.68 1.89
N PRO A 215 20.22 -11.96 1.87
CA PRO A 215 21.39 -12.31 1.09
C PRO A 215 21.12 -12.00 -0.39
N THR A 216 21.98 -11.20 -1.00
CA THR A 216 22.03 -10.99 -2.45
C THR A 216 22.12 -12.34 -3.15
N ARG A 217 21.05 -12.72 -3.83
CA ARG A 217 21.05 -13.84 -4.77
C ARG A 217 21.54 -13.38 -6.13
#